data_6b3a621d67137ec1e45cb067928c7809
#
_entry.id   6b3a621d67137ec1e45cb067928c7809
#
_cell.length_a   1.000
_cell.length_b   1.000
_cell.length_c   1.000
_cell.angle_alpha   90.00
_cell.angle_beta   90.00
_cell.angle_gamma   90.00
#
_symmetry.space_group_name_H-M   'P 1'
#
loop_
_entity.id
_entity.type
_entity.pdbx_description
1 polymer ?
#
loop_
_entity_poly.entity_id
_entity_poly.type
_entity_poly.pdbx_seq_one_letter_code
_entity_poly.pdbx_strand_id
1 'polypeptide(L)'
;MNRVPDENGRFGKFGGRYVPETLMNALLELEEAYNRHSKDESFQEEIRNLLHKYSGRPTSLYYAERLSEQLGGAKIYLKREDLNHTGAHKINNTIGQGILAKRMGKTKIIAETGAGQHGVASATIAALLGLECKVFMGEEDMKRQQLNVFRMQLLGAEVVPVLSGTRTLKDACNETLRYWVSHVDDTYYILGSATGPHPYPMIVRDFQRIIGDESRKQIVAEEGRLPDYVVAAVGGGSNAIGIFYPFIEDADVRLIGVEAAGRGVETEEHAATMTKGRHGVFQGSLSYVLQDDNGQVLPAHSISAGLDYPGIGPEHSYLKDSGRAEYFPITDDEAMDALQLLSRTEGIIPALESAHAIAQTVKLAPTLAKDKIIVVSLSGRGDKDVETIMSKLGGAVDESH
;
A
#
# COMPACT_ATOMS: atom_id res chain seq x y z
N MET A 1 23.48 -4.42 6.36
CA MET A 1 22.83 -5.42 5.43
C MET A 1 23.44 -5.29 4.04
N ASN A 2 23.50 -6.39 3.25
CA ASN A 2 23.86 -6.28 1.84
C ASN A 2 22.87 -5.36 1.12
N ARG A 3 23.38 -4.58 0.15
CA ARG A 3 22.51 -3.69 -0.66
C ARG A 3 21.42 -4.52 -1.37
N VAL A 4 20.16 -4.24 -1.07
CA VAL A 4 19.00 -4.91 -1.68
C VAL A 4 18.15 -3.90 -2.47
N PRO A 5 17.57 -4.28 -3.61
CA PRO A 5 17.80 -5.56 -4.27
C PRO A 5 19.22 -5.67 -4.86
N ASP A 6 19.65 -6.91 -5.16
CA ASP A 6 20.86 -7.14 -5.93
C ASP A 6 20.69 -6.78 -7.42
N GLU A 7 21.72 -7.00 -8.24
CA GLU A 7 21.71 -6.72 -9.69
C GLU A 7 20.68 -7.53 -10.49
N ASN A 8 20.18 -8.64 -9.90
CA ASN A 8 19.13 -9.47 -10.47
C ASN A 8 17.73 -9.11 -9.96
N GLY A 9 17.62 -8.03 -9.19
CA GLY A 9 16.36 -7.60 -8.59
C GLY A 9 15.89 -8.47 -7.43
N ARG A 10 16.82 -9.10 -6.69
CA ARG A 10 16.49 -10.01 -5.60
C ARG A 10 16.73 -9.39 -4.23
N PHE A 11 15.82 -9.68 -3.33
CA PHE A 11 15.89 -9.44 -1.90
C PHE A 11 16.16 -10.79 -1.23
N GLY A 12 17.44 -11.16 -1.08
CA GLY A 12 17.82 -12.53 -0.75
C GLY A 12 17.35 -13.51 -1.83
N LYS A 13 16.50 -14.48 -1.48
CA LYS A 13 15.89 -15.42 -2.46
C LYS A 13 14.66 -14.86 -3.17
N PHE A 14 14.02 -13.81 -2.63
CA PHE A 14 12.78 -13.25 -3.13
C PHE A 14 12.98 -12.23 -4.26
N GLY A 15 11.92 -11.85 -4.95
CA GLY A 15 11.97 -10.90 -6.07
C GLY A 15 12.28 -11.56 -7.41
N GLY A 16 13.04 -10.89 -8.25
CA GLY A 16 13.39 -11.34 -9.60
C GLY A 16 12.36 -10.96 -10.66
N ARG A 17 12.49 -11.55 -11.88
CA ARG A 17 11.63 -11.30 -13.04
C ARG A 17 11.07 -12.61 -13.57
N TYR A 18 9.92 -13.04 -13.05
CA TYR A 18 9.23 -14.26 -13.48
C TYR A 18 8.08 -13.90 -14.41
N VAL A 19 8.43 -13.45 -15.62
CA VAL A 19 7.48 -12.94 -16.61
C VAL A 19 7.67 -13.64 -17.95
N PRO A 20 6.67 -13.63 -18.84
CA PRO A 20 6.85 -14.04 -20.23
C PRO A 20 7.96 -13.26 -20.93
N GLU A 21 8.68 -13.91 -21.85
CA GLU A 21 9.77 -13.30 -22.62
C GLU A 21 9.35 -12.00 -23.30
N THR A 22 8.11 -11.94 -23.79
CA THR A 22 7.52 -10.75 -24.43
C THR A 22 7.48 -9.51 -23.54
N LEU A 23 7.52 -9.65 -22.21
CA LEU A 23 7.52 -8.53 -21.27
C LEU A 23 8.93 -8.13 -20.80
N MET A 24 9.94 -8.96 -21.04
CA MET A 24 11.30 -8.71 -20.55
C MET A 24 11.88 -7.39 -21.06
N ASN A 25 11.69 -7.06 -22.35
CA ASN A 25 12.22 -5.83 -22.92
C ASN A 25 11.61 -4.58 -22.25
N ALA A 26 10.30 -4.59 -21.95
CA ALA A 26 9.65 -3.49 -21.26
C ALA A 26 10.17 -3.29 -19.84
N LEU A 27 10.47 -4.39 -19.12
CA LEU A 27 11.05 -4.32 -17.77
C LEU A 27 12.50 -3.82 -17.79
N LEU A 28 13.29 -4.22 -18.79
CA LEU A 28 14.67 -3.74 -18.95
C LEU A 28 14.70 -2.26 -19.34
N GLU A 29 13.82 -1.81 -20.25
CA GLU A 29 13.63 -0.39 -20.59
C GLU A 29 13.26 0.42 -19.34
N LEU A 30 12.32 -0.08 -18.54
CA LEU A 30 11.90 0.56 -17.30
C LEU A 30 13.05 0.67 -16.29
N GLU A 31 13.82 -0.40 -16.10
CA GLU A 31 14.95 -0.43 -15.17
C GLU A 31 16.04 0.55 -15.61
N GLU A 32 16.39 0.56 -16.88
CA GLU A 32 17.38 1.50 -17.44
C GLU A 32 16.92 2.95 -17.26
N ALA A 33 15.66 3.24 -17.62
CA ALA A 33 15.08 4.57 -17.45
C ALA A 33 15.08 5.01 -16.00
N TYR A 34 14.65 4.13 -15.08
CA TYR A 34 14.65 4.44 -13.65
C TYR A 34 16.08 4.68 -13.12
N ASN A 35 17.03 3.81 -13.44
CA ASN A 35 18.43 3.93 -13.02
C ASN A 35 19.09 5.23 -13.51
N ARG A 36 18.70 5.70 -14.70
CA ARG A 36 19.15 6.96 -15.28
C ARG A 36 18.51 8.17 -14.59
N HIS A 37 17.17 8.18 -14.52
CA HIS A 37 16.42 9.32 -14.02
C HIS A 37 16.47 9.46 -12.50
N SER A 38 16.55 8.37 -11.73
CA SER A 38 16.67 8.44 -10.28
C SER A 38 17.91 9.20 -9.78
N LYS A 39 18.93 9.34 -10.62
CA LYS A 39 20.17 10.09 -10.35
C LYS A 39 20.15 11.51 -10.93
N ASP A 40 19.12 11.85 -11.71
CA ASP A 40 18.98 13.16 -12.35
C ASP A 40 18.31 14.15 -11.35
N GLU A 41 19.04 15.21 -11.00
CA GLU A 41 18.55 16.24 -10.07
C GLU A 41 17.27 16.91 -10.57
N SER A 42 17.13 17.12 -11.89
CA SER A 42 15.91 17.72 -12.45
C SER A 42 14.68 16.83 -12.27
N PHE A 43 14.85 15.51 -12.32
CA PHE A 43 13.79 14.54 -12.03
C PHE A 43 13.40 14.56 -10.56
N GLN A 44 14.39 14.57 -9.68
CA GLN A 44 14.17 14.62 -8.24
C GLN A 44 13.51 15.95 -7.81
N GLU A 45 13.91 17.06 -8.44
CA GLU A 45 13.29 18.37 -8.16
C GLU A 45 11.84 18.43 -8.63
N GLU A 46 11.52 17.89 -9.80
CA GLU A 46 10.14 17.81 -10.32
C GLU A 46 9.24 17.02 -9.36
N ILE A 47 9.72 15.87 -8.87
CA ILE A 47 9.02 15.06 -7.88
C ILE A 47 8.83 15.84 -6.58
N ARG A 48 9.90 16.41 -6.01
CA ARG A 48 9.83 17.21 -4.77
C ARG A 48 8.83 18.36 -4.89
N ASN A 49 8.83 19.05 -6.02
CA ASN A 49 7.90 20.15 -6.28
C ASN A 49 6.44 19.69 -6.29
N LEU A 50 6.12 18.57 -6.98
CA LEU A 50 4.75 18.03 -6.97
C LEU A 50 4.37 17.45 -5.60
N LEU A 51 5.26 16.76 -4.94
CA LEU A 51 5.00 16.28 -3.57
C LEU A 51 4.70 17.43 -2.61
N HIS A 52 5.42 18.53 -2.70
CA HIS A 52 5.22 19.68 -1.83
C HIS A 52 4.00 20.54 -2.23
N LYS A 53 3.94 20.99 -3.50
CA LYS A 53 2.94 21.99 -3.93
C LYS A 53 1.60 21.39 -4.32
N TYR A 54 1.59 20.14 -4.80
CA TYR A 54 0.38 19.47 -5.28
C TYR A 54 -0.15 18.44 -4.31
N SER A 55 0.72 17.60 -3.75
CA SER A 55 0.33 16.56 -2.80
C SER A 55 0.14 17.07 -1.36
N GLY A 56 0.76 18.17 -0.99
CA GLY A 56 0.63 18.80 0.33
C GLY A 56 1.62 18.27 1.38
N ARG A 57 2.75 17.67 0.93
CA ARG A 57 3.78 17.18 1.83
C ARG A 57 4.66 18.28 2.40
N PRO A 58 5.28 18.08 3.60
CA PRO A 58 5.22 16.88 4.43
C PRO A 58 3.86 16.67 5.09
N THR A 59 3.40 15.41 5.17
CA THR A 59 2.23 15.08 5.98
C THR A 59 2.59 15.15 7.47
N SER A 60 1.62 15.47 8.33
CA SER A 60 1.87 15.63 9.76
C SER A 60 2.20 14.30 10.43
N LEU A 61 3.06 14.35 11.43
CA LEU A 61 3.17 13.33 12.47
C LEU A 61 2.38 13.85 13.69
N TYR A 62 1.26 13.19 14.00
CA TYR A 62 0.30 13.65 14.99
C TYR A 62 0.37 12.80 16.26
N TYR A 63 0.58 13.42 17.42
CA TYR A 63 0.50 12.73 18.70
C TYR A 63 -0.96 12.47 19.05
N ALA A 64 -1.36 11.19 19.08
CA ALA A 64 -2.70 10.75 19.45
C ALA A 64 -2.83 10.69 20.98
N GLU A 65 -2.97 11.88 21.59
CA GLU A 65 -2.90 12.07 23.05
C GLU A 65 -4.01 11.30 23.77
N ARG A 66 -5.27 11.49 23.37
CA ARG A 66 -6.42 10.85 24.03
C ARG A 66 -6.41 9.34 23.85
N LEU A 67 -5.99 8.85 22.69
CA LEU A 67 -5.84 7.41 22.45
C LEU A 67 -4.71 6.84 23.32
N SER A 68 -3.57 7.51 23.42
CA SER A 68 -2.45 7.11 24.27
C SER A 68 -2.84 7.07 25.75
N GLU A 69 -3.54 8.10 26.23
CA GLU A 69 -4.05 8.15 27.61
C GLU A 69 -5.06 7.04 27.90
N GLN A 70 -6.01 6.82 27.00
CA GLN A 70 -7.05 5.80 27.17
C GLN A 70 -6.47 4.37 27.19
N LEU A 71 -5.45 4.09 26.39
CA LEU A 71 -4.79 2.79 26.35
C LEU A 71 -3.79 2.60 27.51
N GLY A 72 -3.19 3.67 28.01
CA GLY A 72 -2.36 3.64 29.21
C GLY A 72 -1.05 2.88 29.01
N GLY A 73 -0.20 3.29 28.09
CA GLY A 73 1.10 2.65 27.83
C GLY A 73 1.97 3.56 26.98
N ALA A 74 2.47 3.05 25.87
CA ALA A 74 3.33 3.81 24.96
C ALA A 74 2.62 5.03 24.35
N LYS A 75 3.40 6.07 24.03
CA LYS A 75 2.97 7.20 23.22
C LYS A 75 2.70 6.76 21.80
N ILE A 76 1.57 7.18 21.21
CA ILE A 76 1.16 6.81 19.86
C ILE A 76 1.21 8.03 18.96
N TYR A 77 1.99 7.96 17.90
CA TYR A 77 2.10 8.95 16.85
C TYR A 77 1.52 8.41 15.55
N LEU A 78 0.68 9.19 14.88
CA LEU A 78 0.06 8.84 13.60
C LEU A 78 0.74 9.61 12.47
N LYS A 79 1.36 8.91 11.52
CA LYS A 79 1.82 9.51 10.26
C LYS A 79 0.64 9.66 9.33
N ARG A 80 0.19 10.90 9.13
CA ARG A 80 -1.11 11.29 8.56
C ARG A 80 -1.09 11.28 7.02
N GLU A 81 -0.91 10.09 6.40
CA GLU A 81 -1.02 9.94 4.94
C GLU A 81 -2.47 10.08 4.43
N ASP A 82 -3.46 10.01 5.32
CA ASP A 82 -4.86 10.33 5.07
C ASP A 82 -5.09 11.80 4.70
N LEU A 83 -4.20 12.71 5.08
CA LEU A 83 -4.21 14.13 4.71
C LEU A 83 -3.52 14.43 3.37
N ASN A 84 -2.89 13.44 2.78
CA ASN A 84 -2.27 13.58 1.47
C ASN A 84 -3.31 13.81 0.38
N HIS A 85 -2.93 14.45 -0.73
CA HIS A 85 -3.84 14.59 -1.87
C HIS A 85 -4.36 13.22 -2.32
N THR A 86 -5.62 13.14 -2.72
CA THR A 86 -6.41 11.92 -2.97
C THR A 86 -6.82 11.14 -1.71
N GLY A 87 -6.31 11.50 -0.52
CA GLY A 87 -6.71 10.94 0.77
C GLY A 87 -5.98 9.65 1.17
N ALA A 88 -4.83 9.36 0.56
CA ALA A 88 -4.01 8.19 0.88
C ALA A 88 -2.57 8.34 0.36
N HIS A 89 -1.69 7.43 0.80
CA HIS A 89 -0.28 7.37 0.41
C HIS A 89 -0.02 7.08 -1.10
N LYS A 90 -1.01 6.60 -1.84
CA LYS A 90 -0.84 6.14 -3.23
C LYS A 90 -0.32 7.23 -4.17
N ILE A 91 -0.69 8.48 -3.94
CA ILE A 91 -0.27 9.62 -4.76
C ILE A 91 1.27 9.79 -4.78
N ASN A 92 1.98 9.43 -3.70
CA ASN A 92 3.44 9.52 -3.65
C ASN A 92 4.09 8.72 -4.78
N ASN A 93 3.66 7.47 -4.91
CA ASN A 93 4.14 6.53 -5.91
C ASN A 93 3.72 6.95 -7.33
N THR A 94 2.44 7.34 -7.50
CA THR A 94 1.93 7.67 -8.85
C THR A 94 2.53 8.96 -9.40
N ILE A 95 2.89 9.94 -8.56
CA ILE A 95 3.67 11.12 -8.97
C ILE A 95 5.00 10.68 -9.57
N GLY A 96 5.78 9.86 -8.86
CA GLY A 96 7.09 9.40 -9.32
C GLY A 96 7.01 8.59 -10.60
N GLN A 97 6.11 7.60 -10.66
CA GLN A 97 5.95 6.77 -11.86
C GLN A 97 5.34 7.54 -13.04
N GLY A 98 4.41 8.47 -12.80
CA GLY A 98 3.83 9.31 -13.86
C GLY A 98 4.87 10.21 -14.52
N ILE A 99 5.73 10.87 -13.73
CA ILE A 99 6.84 11.68 -14.26
C ILE A 99 7.82 10.78 -15.03
N LEU A 100 8.13 9.59 -14.50
CA LEU A 100 9.00 8.62 -15.17
C LEU A 100 8.40 8.19 -16.51
N ALA A 101 7.12 7.86 -16.57
CA ALA A 101 6.40 7.51 -17.79
C ALA A 101 6.52 8.60 -18.86
N LYS A 102 6.30 9.86 -18.46
CA LYS A 102 6.43 11.03 -19.36
C LYS A 102 7.86 11.19 -19.89
N ARG A 103 8.89 11.01 -19.04
CA ARG A 103 10.31 11.07 -19.46
C ARG A 103 10.74 9.90 -20.34
N MET A 104 10.04 8.76 -20.24
CA MET A 104 10.19 7.63 -21.17
C MET A 104 9.44 7.85 -22.50
N GLY A 105 8.73 8.97 -22.68
CA GLY A 105 7.96 9.27 -23.89
C GLY A 105 6.65 8.48 -24.01
N LYS A 106 6.19 7.82 -22.94
CA LYS A 106 4.92 7.11 -22.95
C LYS A 106 3.76 8.11 -22.92
N THR A 107 2.71 7.82 -23.69
CA THR A 107 1.52 8.68 -23.84
C THR A 107 0.31 8.17 -23.05
N LYS A 108 0.38 6.91 -22.61
CA LYS A 108 -0.69 6.23 -21.87
C LYS A 108 -0.20 5.66 -20.55
N ILE A 109 -1.08 5.72 -19.58
CA ILE A 109 -0.92 5.07 -18.27
C ILE A 109 -1.99 4.00 -18.14
N ILE A 110 -1.59 2.82 -17.70
CA ILE A 110 -2.52 1.81 -17.20
C ILE A 110 -2.24 1.52 -15.73
N ALA A 111 -3.28 1.13 -15.00
CA ALA A 111 -3.19 0.75 -13.60
C ALA A 111 -4.23 -0.31 -13.26
N GLU A 112 -3.95 -1.11 -12.23
CA GLU A 112 -4.92 -1.94 -11.52
C GLU A 112 -5.44 -1.22 -10.30
N THR A 113 -6.62 -1.61 -9.81
CA THR A 113 -7.09 -1.13 -8.50
C THR A 113 -8.10 -2.10 -7.88
N GLY A 114 -8.09 -2.23 -6.55
CA GLY A 114 -9.11 -2.92 -5.74
C GLY A 114 -9.97 -1.89 -5.00
N ALA A 115 -9.46 -1.30 -3.91
CA ALA A 115 -10.17 -0.24 -3.16
C ALA A 115 -10.40 1.07 -3.96
N GLY A 116 -9.88 1.18 -5.17
CA GLY A 116 -10.00 2.37 -6.01
C GLY A 116 -8.97 3.46 -5.74
N GLN A 117 -8.28 3.46 -4.61
CA GLN A 117 -7.34 4.53 -4.24
C GLN A 117 -6.15 4.64 -5.19
N HIS A 118 -5.60 3.52 -5.64
CA HIS A 118 -4.52 3.53 -6.62
C HIS A 118 -5.02 4.01 -7.99
N GLY A 119 -6.20 3.55 -8.41
CA GLY A 119 -6.84 4.02 -9.64
C GLY A 119 -7.10 5.52 -9.64
N VAL A 120 -7.65 6.06 -8.55
CA VAL A 120 -7.85 7.52 -8.39
C VAL A 120 -6.52 8.27 -8.43
N ALA A 121 -5.48 7.79 -7.74
CA ALA A 121 -4.16 8.43 -7.77
C ALA A 121 -3.51 8.38 -9.16
N SER A 122 -3.67 7.26 -9.89
CA SER A 122 -3.18 7.11 -11.27
C SER A 122 -3.94 8.01 -12.25
N ALA A 123 -5.26 8.08 -12.16
CA ALA A 123 -6.08 8.99 -12.95
C ALA A 123 -5.73 10.46 -12.65
N THR A 124 -5.48 10.78 -11.38
CA THR A 124 -5.08 12.13 -10.95
C THR A 124 -3.78 12.58 -11.59
N ILE A 125 -2.74 11.73 -11.55
CA ILE A 125 -1.45 12.10 -12.14
C ILE A 125 -1.50 12.08 -13.67
N ALA A 126 -2.28 11.18 -14.28
CA ALA A 126 -2.48 11.18 -15.73
C ALA A 126 -3.14 12.49 -16.21
N ALA A 127 -4.21 12.93 -15.52
CA ALA A 127 -4.86 14.20 -15.83
C ALA A 127 -3.90 15.38 -15.68
N LEU A 128 -3.10 15.42 -14.60
CA LEU A 128 -2.13 16.49 -14.36
C LEU A 128 -1.05 16.55 -15.44
N LEU A 129 -0.59 15.39 -15.94
CA LEU A 129 0.49 15.31 -16.94
C LEU A 129 0.01 15.29 -18.39
N GLY A 130 -1.31 15.28 -18.63
CA GLY A 130 -1.91 15.22 -19.96
C GLY A 130 -1.73 13.85 -20.64
N LEU A 131 -1.77 12.76 -19.88
CA LEU A 131 -1.63 11.38 -20.36
C LEU A 131 -3.00 10.70 -20.43
N GLU A 132 -3.20 9.80 -21.38
CA GLU A 132 -4.35 8.90 -21.37
C GLU A 132 -4.26 7.95 -20.18
N CYS A 133 -5.40 7.61 -19.57
CA CYS A 133 -5.44 6.71 -18.42
C CYS A 133 -6.51 5.63 -18.59
N LYS A 134 -6.11 4.37 -18.38
CA LYS A 134 -7.01 3.22 -18.34
C LYS A 134 -6.77 2.45 -17.03
N VAL A 135 -7.85 2.24 -16.25
CA VAL A 135 -7.78 1.55 -14.96
C VAL A 135 -8.59 0.27 -15.01
N PHE A 136 -7.94 -0.85 -14.73
CA PHE A 136 -8.61 -2.15 -14.63
C PHE A 136 -9.06 -2.38 -13.18
N MET A 137 -10.32 -2.73 -13.00
CA MET A 137 -10.91 -2.95 -11.68
C MET A 137 -11.85 -4.14 -11.72
N GLY A 138 -11.78 -5.02 -10.74
CA GLY A 138 -12.70 -6.14 -10.63
C GLY A 138 -14.15 -5.68 -10.45
N GLU A 139 -15.10 -6.36 -11.10
CA GLU A 139 -16.52 -5.97 -11.04
C GLU A 139 -17.05 -5.94 -9.61
N GLU A 140 -16.64 -6.87 -8.75
CA GLU A 140 -17.03 -6.90 -7.34
C GLU A 140 -16.46 -5.70 -6.57
N ASP A 141 -15.20 -5.33 -6.84
CA ASP A 141 -14.60 -4.15 -6.25
C ASP A 141 -15.24 -2.85 -6.75
N MET A 142 -15.66 -2.79 -8.03
CA MET A 142 -16.40 -1.65 -8.58
C MET A 142 -17.73 -1.43 -7.84
N LYS A 143 -18.44 -2.51 -7.51
CA LYS A 143 -19.68 -2.44 -6.72
C LYS A 143 -19.46 -1.92 -5.31
N ARG A 144 -18.36 -2.34 -4.67
CA ARG A 144 -17.98 -1.92 -3.29
C ARG A 144 -17.50 -0.47 -3.23
N GLN A 145 -16.95 0.06 -4.33
CA GLN A 145 -16.19 1.31 -4.36
C GLN A 145 -16.65 2.27 -5.47
N GLN A 146 -17.97 2.37 -5.68
CA GLN A 146 -18.59 3.19 -6.73
C GLN A 146 -18.13 4.66 -6.71
N LEU A 147 -17.93 5.23 -5.53
CA LEU A 147 -17.43 6.60 -5.39
C LEU A 147 -16.05 6.78 -6.03
N ASN A 148 -15.15 5.83 -5.87
CA ASN A 148 -13.82 5.89 -6.49
C ASN A 148 -13.89 5.63 -8.00
N VAL A 149 -14.80 4.76 -8.47
CA VAL A 149 -15.06 4.58 -9.91
C VAL A 149 -15.48 5.90 -10.54
N PHE A 150 -16.43 6.60 -9.94
CA PHE A 150 -16.87 7.91 -10.42
C PHE A 150 -15.76 8.96 -10.39
N ARG A 151 -14.92 8.98 -9.33
CA ARG A 151 -13.76 9.89 -9.25
C ARG A 151 -12.78 9.65 -10.40
N MET A 152 -12.46 8.39 -10.72
CA MET A 152 -11.57 8.06 -11.86
C MET A 152 -12.16 8.54 -13.19
N GLN A 153 -13.46 8.32 -13.42
CA GLN A 153 -14.16 8.79 -14.62
C GLN A 153 -14.19 10.32 -14.72
N LEU A 154 -14.43 11.02 -13.60
CA LEU A 154 -14.39 12.48 -13.53
C LEU A 154 -13.00 13.06 -13.86
N LEU A 155 -11.93 12.32 -13.52
CA LEU A 155 -10.55 12.67 -13.87
C LEU A 155 -10.17 12.29 -15.32
N GLY A 156 -11.12 11.76 -16.10
CA GLY A 156 -10.93 11.41 -17.50
C GLY A 156 -10.37 10.01 -17.74
N ALA A 157 -10.26 9.16 -16.72
CA ALA A 157 -9.81 7.80 -16.91
C ALA A 157 -10.94 6.88 -17.41
N GLU A 158 -10.59 5.95 -18.30
CA GLU A 158 -11.42 4.82 -18.65
C GLU A 158 -11.32 3.74 -17.57
N VAL A 159 -12.42 3.38 -16.92
CA VAL A 159 -12.45 2.28 -15.94
C VAL A 159 -12.98 1.03 -16.62
N VAL A 160 -12.14 0.00 -16.71
CA VAL A 160 -12.41 -1.26 -17.39
C VAL A 160 -12.81 -2.33 -16.38
N PRO A 161 -14.06 -2.85 -16.42
CA PRO A 161 -14.48 -3.92 -15.53
C PRO A 161 -13.79 -5.24 -15.88
N VAL A 162 -13.24 -5.93 -14.87
CA VAL A 162 -12.70 -7.28 -15.02
C VAL A 162 -13.70 -8.29 -14.51
N LEU A 163 -14.17 -9.14 -15.42
CA LEU A 163 -15.27 -10.09 -15.20
C LEU A 163 -14.78 -11.54 -14.95
N SER A 164 -13.48 -11.79 -15.06
CA SER A 164 -12.89 -13.11 -14.87
C SER A 164 -12.47 -13.37 -13.43
N GLY A 165 -12.32 -14.64 -13.06
CA GLY A 165 -11.85 -15.08 -11.75
C GLY A 165 -12.76 -14.68 -10.61
N THR A 166 -12.21 -14.21 -9.51
CA THR A 166 -12.94 -13.70 -8.33
C THR A 166 -13.49 -12.29 -8.55
N ARG A 167 -13.13 -11.65 -9.66
CA ARG A 167 -13.52 -10.28 -10.02
C ARG A 167 -13.09 -9.23 -9.01
N THR A 168 -11.87 -9.43 -8.43
CA THR A 168 -11.25 -8.56 -7.43
C THR A 168 -9.85 -8.11 -7.87
N LEU A 169 -9.11 -7.44 -7.00
CA LEU A 169 -7.76 -6.87 -7.27
C LEU A 169 -6.80 -7.85 -7.95
N LYS A 170 -6.78 -9.13 -7.53
CA LYS A 170 -5.90 -10.15 -8.14
C LYS A 170 -6.14 -10.26 -9.66
N ASP A 171 -7.39 -10.31 -10.06
CA ASP A 171 -7.76 -10.46 -11.47
C ASP A 171 -7.57 -9.16 -12.25
N ALA A 172 -7.78 -8.01 -11.61
CA ALA A 172 -7.43 -6.70 -12.17
C ALA A 172 -5.93 -6.61 -12.49
N CYS A 173 -5.04 -7.05 -11.58
CA CYS A 173 -3.60 -7.11 -11.84
C CYS A 173 -3.27 -8.02 -13.04
N ASN A 174 -3.88 -9.20 -13.12
CA ASN A 174 -3.66 -10.15 -14.21
C ASN A 174 -4.09 -9.56 -15.56
N GLU A 175 -5.23 -8.87 -15.60
CA GLU A 175 -5.73 -8.24 -16.83
C GLU A 175 -4.86 -7.05 -17.26
N THR A 176 -4.42 -6.23 -16.30
CA THR A 176 -3.50 -5.12 -16.57
C THR A 176 -2.19 -5.61 -17.17
N LEU A 177 -1.59 -6.67 -16.60
CA LEU A 177 -0.38 -7.30 -17.16
C LEU A 177 -0.62 -7.83 -18.58
N ARG A 178 -1.77 -8.47 -18.83
CA ARG A 178 -2.15 -9.01 -20.13
C ARG A 178 -2.31 -7.91 -21.18
N TYR A 179 -2.94 -6.80 -20.80
CA TYR A 179 -3.06 -5.63 -21.65
C TYR A 179 -1.70 -5.01 -21.95
N TRP A 180 -0.84 -4.88 -20.93
CA TRP A 180 0.48 -4.25 -21.07
C TRP A 180 1.38 -4.99 -22.08
N VAL A 181 1.40 -6.33 -22.04
CA VAL A 181 2.20 -7.15 -22.98
C VAL A 181 1.98 -6.76 -24.46
N SER A 182 0.77 -6.35 -24.82
CA SER A 182 0.41 -5.97 -26.19
C SER A 182 0.49 -4.47 -26.48
N HIS A 183 0.84 -3.63 -25.51
CA HIS A 183 0.84 -2.16 -25.62
C HIS A 183 2.09 -1.51 -25.01
N VAL A 184 3.21 -2.22 -24.97
CA VAL A 184 4.44 -1.77 -24.28
C VAL A 184 5.07 -0.53 -24.91
N ASP A 185 4.85 -0.28 -26.21
CA ASP A 185 5.52 0.79 -26.93
C ASP A 185 5.11 2.19 -26.45
N ASP A 186 3.81 2.42 -26.24
CA ASP A 186 3.25 3.73 -25.89
C ASP A 186 2.69 3.81 -24.47
N THR A 187 2.63 2.67 -23.77
CA THR A 187 1.91 2.51 -22.50
C THR A 187 2.86 2.21 -21.36
N TYR A 188 2.70 2.94 -20.25
CA TYR A 188 3.37 2.69 -18.98
C TYR A 188 2.40 2.06 -17.98
N TYR A 189 2.78 0.95 -17.38
CA TYR A 189 2.04 0.35 -16.28
C TYR A 189 2.47 0.99 -14.96
N ILE A 190 1.61 1.81 -14.33
CA ILE A 190 1.81 2.31 -12.98
C ILE A 190 1.36 1.22 -11.99
N LEU A 191 2.30 0.47 -11.43
CA LEU A 191 2.01 -0.55 -10.44
C LEU A 191 1.79 0.07 -9.06
N GLY A 192 0.67 -0.28 -8.42
CA GLY A 192 0.18 0.38 -7.20
C GLY A 192 0.76 -0.11 -5.89
N SER A 193 1.53 -1.19 -5.91
CA SER A 193 2.11 -1.77 -4.70
C SER A 193 3.57 -2.19 -4.88
N ALA A 194 4.24 -2.53 -3.78
CA ALA A 194 5.63 -2.99 -3.79
C ALA A 194 5.76 -4.48 -4.17
N THR A 195 4.91 -4.92 -5.11
CA THR A 195 4.82 -6.28 -5.66
C THR A 195 5.27 -6.30 -7.13
N GLY A 196 5.09 -7.41 -7.79
CA GLY A 196 5.38 -7.53 -9.22
C GLY A 196 6.86 -7.80 -9.53
N PRO A 197 7.21 -7.88 -10.82
CA PRO A 197 8.57 -8.17 -11.26
C PRO A 197 9.50 -6.99 -11.00
N HIS A 198 10.79 -7.27 -10.78
CA HIS A 198 11.78 -6.21 -10.78
C HIS A 198 11.74 -5.43 -12.11
N PRO A 199 11.81 -4.07 -12.08
CA PRO A 199 12.23 -3.20 -10.98
C PRO A 199 11.09 -2.63 -10.10
N TYR A 200 9.83 -3.01 -10.30
CA TYR A 200 8.69 -2.40 -9.61
C TYR A 200 8.79 -2.37 -8.07
N PRO A 201 9.15 -3.46 -7.36
CA PRO A 201 9.25 -3.40 -5.90
C PRO A 201 10.20 -2.31 -5.41
N MET A 202 11.34 -2.14 -6.08
CA MET A 202 12.33 -1.11 -5.79
C MET A 202 11.78 0.29 -6.10
N ILE A 203 11.19 0.49 -7.27
CA ILE A 203 10.63 1.80 -7.71
C ILE A 203 9.55 2.27 -6.74
N VAL A 204 8.60 1.40 -6.40
CA VAL A 204 7.50 1.72 -5.49
C VAL A 204 8.02 2.04 -4.08
N ARG A 205 8.95 1.23 -3.55
CA ARG A 205 9.61 1.51 -2.28
C ARG A 205 10.24 2.89 -2.27
N ASP A 206 11.03 3.21 -3.30
CA ASP A 206 11.80 4.44 -3.35
C ASP A 206 10.91 5.68 -3.44
N PHE A 207 9.76 5.61 -4.13
CA PHE A 207 8.79 6.70 -4.13
C PHE A 207 7.94 6.78 -2.86
N GLN A 208 7.71 5.66 -2.19
CA GLN A 208 6.96 5.64 -0.92
C GLN A 208 7.85 5.94 0.31
N ARG A 209 9.17 5.81 0.21
CA ARG A 209 10.08 6.01 1.35
C ARG A 209 9.99 7.39 1.98
N ILE A 210 9.45 8.38 1.26
CA ILE A 210 9.20 9.72 1.77
C ILE A 210 8.36 9.71 3.05
N ILE A 211 7.47 8.71 3.21
CA ILE A 211 6.67 8.51 4.42
C ILE A 211 7.58 8.32 5.64
N GLY A 212 8.54 7.41 5.53
CA GLY A 212 9.48 7.12 6.61
C GLY A 212 10.56 8.17 6.77
N ASP A 213 11.08 8.76 5.67
CA ASP A 213 12.07 9.83 5.72
C ASP A 213 11.53 11.06 6.51
N GLU A 214 10.25 11.42 6.29
CA GLU A 214 9.59 12.47 7.05
C GLU A 214 9.30 12.05 8.50
N SER A 215 8.77 10.83 8.71
CA SER A 215 8.47 10.30 10.04
C SER A 215 9.70 10.30 10.94
N ARG A 216 10.86 9.88 10.39
CA ARG A 216 12.14 9.86 11.11
C ARG A 216 12.55 11.26 11.56
N LYS A 217 12.47 12.25 10.67
CA LYS A 217 12.81 13.65 10.99
C LYS A 217 11.85 14.24 12.02
N GLN A 218 10.56 14.00 11.83
CA GLN A 218 9.50 14.56 12.67
C GLN A 218 9.55 13.98 14.08
N ILE A 219 9.70 12.65 14.25
CA ILE A 219 9.73 12.05 15.57
C ILE A 219 11.00 12.45 16.37
N VAL A 220 12.15 12.61 15.69
CA VAL A 220 13.35 13.12 16.34
C VAL A 220 13.20 14.58 16.76
N ALA A 221 12.47 15.40 15.98
CA ALA A 221 12.16 16.79 16.36
C ALA A 221 11.24 16.86 17.58
N GLU A 222 10.24 15.96 17.68
CA GLU A 222 9.26 15.94 18.77
C GLU A 222 9.80 15.30 20.05
N GLU A 223 10.51 14.17 19.95
CA GLU A 223 10.89 13.33 21.10
C GLU A 223 12.40 13.26 21.35
N GLY A 224 13.22 13.88 20.49
CA GLY A 224 14.68 13.86 20.59
C GLY A 224 15.32 12.50 20.27
N ARG A 225 14.54 11.49 19.87
CA ARG A 225 15.01 10.13 19.59
C ARG A 225 14.15 9.41 18.55
N LEU A 226 14.62 8.27 18.07
CA LEU A 226 13.85 7.37 17.21
C LEU A 226 12.72 6.67 17.99
N PRO A 227 11.66 6.21 17.29
CA PRO A 227 10.60 5.43 17.91
C PRO A 227 11.10 4.04 18.30
N ASP A 228 10.41 3.42 19.27
CA ASP A 228 10.66 2.01 19.61
C ASP A 228 9.98 1.06 18.62
N TYR A 229 8.84 1.49 18.03
CA TYR A 229 8.04 0.69 17.11
C TYR A 229 7.55 1.52 15.92
N VAL A 230 7.54 0.91 14.74
CA VAL A 230 6.87 1.44 13.54
C VAL A 230 5.87 0.39 13.08
N VAL A 231 4.59 0.78 12.99
CA VAL A 231 3.46 -0.11 12.69
C VAL A 231 2.79 0.32 11.39
N ALA A 232 2.52 -0.62 10.49
CA ALA A 232 1.82 -0.34 9.24
C ALA A 232 1.00 -1.53 8.75
N ALA A 233 -0.16 -1.28 8.16
CA ALA A 233 -0.96 -2.31 7.50
C ALA A 233 -0.29 -2.81 6.23
N VAL A 234 -0.45 -4.10 5.92
CA VAL A 234 0.21 -4.79 4.82
C VAL A 234 -0.80 -5.59 4.00
N GLY A 235 -1.09 -5.11 2.78
CA GLY A 235 -1.61 -5.91 1.68
C GLY A 235 -0.43 -6.27 0.78
N GLY A 236 -0.32 -5.65 -0.40
CA GLY A 236 0.93 -5.74 -1.20
C GLY A 236 2.13 -5.03 -0.55
N GLY A 237 1.92 -4.14 0.44
CA GLY A 237 2.93 -3.64 1.35
C GLY A 237 3.55 -2.28 1.00
N SER A 238 2.98 -1.49 0.09
CA SER A 238 3.62 -0.23 -0.36
C SER A 238 3.74 0.83 0.74
N ASN A 239 2.70 1.06 1.55
CA ASN A 239 2.79 2.00 2.66
C ASN A 239 3.76 1.52 3.73
N ALA A 240 3.73 0.23 4.02
CA ALA A 240 4.57 -0.38 5.06
C ALA A 240 6.05 -0.33 4.68
N ILE A 241 6.43 -0.72 3.45
CA ILE A 241 7.83 -0.60 3.04
C ILE A 241 8.27 0.86 2.96
N GLY A 242 7.37 1.77 2.59
CA GLY A 242 7.64 3.20 2.56
C GLY A 242 8.01 3.77 3.92
N ILE A 243 7.26 3.41 4.96
CA ILE A 243 7.58 3.87 6.32
C ILE A 243 8.71 3.07 6.96
N PHE A 244 8.87 1.76 6.66
CA PHE A 244 9.89 0.89 7.25
C PHE A 244 11.29 1.17 6.72
N TYR A 245 11.41 1.44 5.41
CA TYR A 245 12.69 1.47 4.73
C TYR A 245 13.74 2.37 5.39
N PRO A 246 13.43 3.62 5.82
CA PRO A 246 14.39 4.47 6.50
C PRO A 246 14.79 4.01 7.91
N PHE A 247 14.10 3.01 8.48
CA PHE A 247 14.39 2.45 9.80
C PHE A 247 14.99 1.03 9.75
N ILE A 248 15.21 0.46 8.55
CA ILE A 248 15.72 -0.92 8.43
C ILE A 248 17.08 -1.10 9.11
N GLU A 249 17.96 -0.11 9.02
CA GLU A 249 19.29 -0.18 9.62
C GLU A 249 19.30 0.11 11.14
N ASP A 250 18.21 0.62 11.70
CA ASP A 250 18.09 0.93 13.13
C ASP A 250 17.58 -0.32 13.87
N ALA A 251 18.51 -1.14 14.37
CA ALA A 251 18.19 -2.43 15.00
C ALA A 251 17.28 -2.32 16.23
N ASP A 252 17.33 -1.18 16.94
CA ASP A 252 16.52 -0.91 18.13
C ASP A 252 15.06 -0.50 17.79
N VAL A 253 14.77 -0.18 16.52
CA VAL A 253 13.43 0.15 16.05
C VAL A 253 12.76 -1.12 15.54
N ARG A 254 11.71 -1.59 16.21
CA ARG A 254 10.94 -2.77 15.78
C ARG A 254 9.95 -2.40 14.68
N LEU A 255 9.93 -3.17 13.60
CA LEU A 255 9.05 -2.99 12.45
C LEU A 255 7.92 -4.02 12.50
N ILE A 256 6.68 -3.56 12.54
CA ILE A 256 5.49 -4.39 12.66
C ILE A 256 4.57 -4.19 11.45
N GLY A 257 4.45 -5.22 10.62
CA GLY A 257 3.47 -5.32 9.56
C GLY A 257 2.17 -5.95 10.08
N VAL A 258 1.03 -5.45 9.63
CA VAL A 258 -0.28 -5.91 10.08
C VAL A 258 -1.10 -6.36 8.89
N GLU A 259 -1.42 -7.66 8.84
CA GLU A 259 -2.20 -8.27 7.77
C GLU A 259 -3.67 -8.49 8.17
N ALA A 260 -4.52 -8.66 7.15
CA ALA A 260 -5.93 -8.94 7.37
C ALA A 260 -6.15 -10.43 7.64
N ALA A 261 -6.60 -10.74 8.85
CA ALA A 261 -7.07 -12.08 9.22
C ALA A 261 -8.51 -12.35 8.79
N GLY A 262 -9.21 -11.38 8.20
CA GLY A 262 -10.59 -11.55 7.78
C GLY A 262 -11.47 -12.08 8.91
N ARG A 263 -12.08 -13.25 8.72
CA ARG A 263 -12.88 -13.94 9.74
C ARG A 263 -12.07 -14.85 10.67
N GLY A 264 -10.76 -14.81 10.57
CA GLY A 264 -9.82 -15.59 11.36
C GLY A 264 -8.89 -16.44 10.50
N VAL A 265 -7.61 -16.51 10.89
CA VAL A 265 -6.56 -17.23 10.14
C VAL A 265 -6.75 -18.75 10.10
N GLU A 266 -7.64 -19.31 10.93
CA GLU A 266 -8.00 -20.74 10.91
C GLU A 266 -9.21 -21.02 10.01
N THR A 267 -9.77 -19.98 9.38
CA THR A 267 -10.82 -20.11 8.35
C THR A 267 -10.18 -20.05 6.97
N GLU A 268 -10.98 -20.27 5.92
CA GLU A 268 -10.56 -20.03 4.53
C GLU A 268 -10.74 -18.56 4.11
N GLU A 269 -11.31 -17.72 4.98
CA GLU A 269 -11.69 -16.34 4.69
C GLU A 269 -10.73 -15.36 5.39
N HIS A 270 -9.48 -15.29 4.89
CA HIS A 270 -8.43 -14.37 5.33
C HIS A 270 -7.50 -13.95 4.20
N ALA A 271 -6.71 -12.90 4.41
CA ALA A 271 -5.64 -12.43 3.53
C ALA A 271 -4.27 -12.42 4.24
N ALA A 272 -4.09 -13.27 5.25
CA ALA A 272 -2.90 -13.32 6.10
C ALA A 272 -1.75 -14.07 5.41
N THR A 273 -1.20 -13.48 4.36
CA THR A 273 -0.18 -14.07 3.48
C THR A 273 1.13 -14.36 4.21
N MET A 274 1.54 -13.50 5.15
CA MET A 274 2.78 -13.72 5.91
C MET A 274 2.61 -14.79 6.98
N THR A 275 1.41 -14.92 7.55
CA THR A 275 1.11 -15.92 8.59
C THR A 275 0.88 -17.32 8.00
N LYS A 276 0.13 -17.44 6.91
CA LYS A 276 -0.34 -18.72 6.35
C LYS A 276 0.23 -19.04 4.96
N GLY A 277 0.79 -18.07 4.25
CA GLY A 277 1.30 -18.26 2.90
C GLY A 277 2.60 -19.06 2.84
N ARG A 278 2.94 -19.48 1.64
CA ARG A 278 4.17 -20.20 1.30
C ARG A 278 4.95 -19.46 0.23
N HIS A 279 6.23 -19.83 0.03
CA HIS A 279 7.01 -19.27 -1.06
C HIS A 279 6.44 -19.72 -2.41
N GLY A 280 6.19 -18.76 -3.29
CA GLY A 280 5.68 -19.02 -4.62
C GLY A 280 5.93 -17.87 -5.58
N VAL A 281 5.88 -18.16 -6.87
CA VAL A 281 5.93 -17.14 -7.92
C VAL A 281 4.53 -16.62 -8.15
N PHE A 282 4.35 -15.31 -7.95
CA PHE A 282 3.06 -14.67 -8.15
C PHE A 282 3.24 -13.29 -8.79
N GLN A 283 2.48 -13.04 -9.86
CA GLN A 283 2.50 -11.77 -10.60
C GLN A 283 3.92 -11.24 -10.92
N GLY A 284 4.81 -12.14 -11.30
CA GLY A 284 6.13 -11.82 -11.81
C GLY A 284 7.28 -11.80 -10.81
N SER A 285 7.06 -12.13 -9.54
CA SER A 285 8.13 -12.22 -8.53
C SER A 285 7.96 -13.43 -7.58
N LEU A 286 9.06 -13.88 -6.99
CA LEU A 286 9.05 -14.85 -5.91
C LEU A 286 8.79 -14.13 -4.59
N SER A 287 7.74 -14.53 -3.86
CA SER A 287 7.35 -13.95 -2.57
C SER A 287 6.59 -14.97 -1.71
N TYR A 288 6.04 -14.54 -0.57
CA TYR A 288 4.99 -15.30 0.11
C TYR A 288 3.66 -15.13 -0.63
N VAL A 289 2.92 -16.23 -0.79
CA VAL A 289 1.64 -16.30 -1.50
C VAL A 289 0.69 -17.24 -0.75
N LEU A 290 -0.59 -16.90 -0.66
CA LEU A 290 -1.63 -17.81 -0.25
C LEU A 290 -1.86 -18.80 -1.39
N GLN A 291 -1.48 -20.05 -1.21
CA GLN A 291 -1.57 -21.09 -2.22
C GLN A 291 -1.79 -22.45 -1.58
N ASP A 292 -2.43 -23.35 -2.34
CA ASP A 292 -2.62 -24.76 -1.98
C ASP A 292 -1.35 -25.60 -2.16
N ASP A 293 -1.44 -26.91 -1.91
CA ASP A 293 -0.32 -27.84 -2.07
C ASP A 293 0.10 -28.05 -3.53
N ASN A 294 -0.74 -27.67 -4.50
CA ASN A 294 -0.45 -27.72 -5.92
C ASN A 294 0.10 -26.39 -6.47
N GLY A 295 0.28 -25.38 -5.59
CA GLY A 295 0.74 -24.05 -5.97
C GLY A 295 -0.34 -23.16 -6.60
N GLN A 296 -1.62 -23.54 -6.50
CA GLN A 296 -2.73 -22.70 -6.95
C GLN A 296 -3.03 -21.61 -5.94
N VAL A 297 -3.16 -20.39 -6.42
CA VAL A 297 -3.44 -19.22 -5.58
C VAL A 297 -4.84 -19.35 -4.97
N LEU A 298 -4.90 -19.31 -3.64
CA LEU A 298 -6.16 -19.34 -2.90
C LEU A 298 -6.86 -17.98 -2.95
N PRO A 299 -8.19 -17.95 -2.89
CA PRO A 299 -8.92 -16.71 -2.67
C PRO A 299 -8.47 -16.03 -1.37
N ALA A 300 -8.38 -14.72 -1.39
CA ALA A 300 -8.18 -13.93 -0.18
C ALA A 300 -9.53 -13.36 0.28
N HIS A 301 -9.62 -12.96 1.54
CA HIS A 301 -10.77 -12.25 2.08
C HIS A 301 -10.35 -11.21 3.11
N SER A 302 -10.88 -10.02 2.99
CA SER A 302 -10.82 -8.94 3.97
C SER A 302 -12.01 -8.00 3.80
N ILE A 303 -12.51 -7.44 4.90
CA ILE A 303 -13.45 -6.30 4.87
C ILE A 303 -12.83 -5.10 4.14
N SER A 304 -11.51 -4.97 4.19
CA SER A 304 -10.74 -3.94 3.50
C SER A 304 -10.37 -4.41 2.09
N ALA A 305 -10.95 -3.79 1.05
CA ALA A 305 -10.64 -4.11 -0.35
C ALA A 305 -9.15 -3.90 -0.71
N GLY A 306 -8.45 -3.01 -0.01
CA GLY A 306 -7.01 -2.78 -0.21
C GLY A 306 -6.10 -3.82 0.44
N LEU A 307 -6.63 -4.67 1.34
CA LEU A 307 -5.92 -5.79 1.95
C LEU A 307 -6.41 -7.16 1.43
N ASP A 308 -7.45 -7.19 0.60
CA ASP A 308 -8.00 -8.39 -0.04
C ASP A 308 -7.08 -8.85 -1.19
N TYR A 309 -5.92 -9.39 -0.85
CA TYR A 309 -4.87 -9.75 -1.80
C TYR A 309 -4.05 -10.94 -1.29
N PRO A 310 -3.85 -12.00 -2.12
CA PRO A 310 -3.24 -13.25 -1.67
C PRO A 310 -1.70 -13.26 -1.74
N GLY A 311 -1.06 -12.14 -1.94
CA GLY A 311 0.38 -12.01 -2.09
C GLY A 311 0.97 -10.85 -1.31
N ILE A 312 2.28 -10.68 -1.38
CA ILE A 312 3.00 -9.59 -0.72
C ILE A 312 4.26 -9.21 -1.50
N GLY A 313 4.79 -8.02 -1.23
CA GLY A 313 6.06 -7.57 -1.81
C GLY A 313 7.25 -8.45 -1.40
N PRO A 314 8.19 -8.71 -2.33
CA PRO A 314 9.35 -9.57 -2.07
C PRO A 314 10.28 -9.01 -0.99
N GLU A 315 10.38 -7.69 -0.83
CA GLU A 315 11.17 -7.07 0.24
C GLU A 315 10.58 -7.36 1.61
N HIS A 316 9.24 -7.34 1.77
CA HIS A 316 8.58 -7.78 3.01
C HIS A 316 8.86 -9.26 3.32
N SER A 317 8.83 -10.11 2.30
CA SER A 317 9.19 -11.53 2.43
C SER A 317 10.62 -11.70 2.96
N TYR A 318 11.55 -10.90 2.45
CA TYR A 318 12.93 -10.87 2.92
C TYR A 318 13.06 -10.34 4.35
N LEU A 319 12.35 -9.26 4.70
CA LEU A 319 12.37 -8.68 6.05
C LEU A 319 11.84 -9.68 7.10
N LYS A 320 10.82 -10.47 6.74
CA LYS A 320 10.33 -11.56 7.60
C LYS A 320 11.38 -12.64 7.79
N ASP A 321 11.91 -13.21 6.69
CA ASP A 321 12.85 -14.33 6.76
C ASP A 321 14.17 -13.95 7.47
N SER A 322 14.58 -12.69 7.34
CA SER A 322 15.75 -12.15 8.07
C SER A 322 15.48 -11.80 9.52
N GLY A 323 14.23 -11.89 9.99
CA GLY A 323 13.82 -11.49 11.33
C GLY A 323 13.86 -9.98 11.57
N ARG A 324 13.95 -9.15 10.49
CA ARG A 324 14.01 -7.68 10.64
C ARG A 324 12.63 -7.06 10.87
N ALA A 325 11.57 -7.67 10.36
CA ALA A 325 10.20 -7.23 10.61
C ALA A 325 9.33 -8.40 11.06
N GLU A 326 8.36 -8.10 11.92
CA GLU A 326 7.37 -9.03 12.44
C GLU A 326 6.02 -8.75 11.79
N TYR A 327 5.17 -9.79 11.62
CA TYR A 327 3.86 -9.64 10.97
C TYR A 327 2.79 -10.28 11.83
N PHE A 328 1.69 -9.53 12.05
CA PHE A 328 0.59 -9.94 12.92
C PHE A 328 -0.74 -9.87 12.18
N PRO A 329 -1.58 -10.90 12.30
CA PRO A 329 -2.90 -10.93 11.73
C PRO A 329 -3.92 -10.20 12.62
N ILE A 330 -4.79 -9.39 12.02
CA ILE A 330 -5.91 -8.68 12.66
C ILE A 330 -7.21 -9.04 11.94
N THR A 331 -8.24 -9.41 12.69
CA THR A 331 -9.55 -9.75 12.15
C THR A 331 -10.35 -8.52 11.72
N ASP A 332 -11.38 -8.74 10.90
CA ASP A 332 -12.30 -7.69 10.46
C ASP A 332 -12.97 -6.99 11.65
N ASP A 333 -13.38 -7.74 12.68
CA ASP A 333 -14.03 -7.20 13.87
C ASP A 333 -13.06 -6.33 14.69
N GLU A 334 -11.82 -6.79 14.91
CA GLU A 334 -10.79 -6.02 15.60
C GLU A 334 -10.45 -4.71 14.87
N ALA A 335 -10.42 -4.75 13.53
CA ALA A 335 -10.21 -3.55 12.72
C ALA A 335 -11.38 -2.57 12.85
N MET A 336 -12.63 -3.07 12.87
CA MET A 336 -13.83 -2.25 13.06
C MET A 336 -13.88 -1.60 14.45
N ASP A 337 -13.50 -2.33 15.50
CA ASP A 337 -13.43 -1.80 16.86
C ASP A 337 -12.36 -0.69 16.96
N ALA A 338 -11.21 -0.90 16.38
CA ALA A 338 -10.12 0.08 16.36
C ALA A 338 -10.48 1.33 15.53
N LEU A 339 -11.20 1.17 14.42
CA LEU A 339 -11.74 2.29 13.64
C LEU A 339 -12.66 3.16 14.49
N GLN A 340 -13.61 2.54 15.19
CA GLN A 340 -14.54 3.26 16.06
C GLN A 340 -13.81 3.95 17.22
N LEU A 341 -12.82 3.24 17.83
CA LEU A 341 -12.02 3.80 18.91
C LEU A 341 -11.28 5.05 18.46
N LEU A 342 -10.51 4.99 17.37
CA LEU A 342 -9.78 6.14 16.84
C LEU A 342 -10.72 7.29 16.47
N SER A 343 -11.86 6.99 15.85
CA SER A 343 -12.84 8.00 15.47
C SER A 343 -13.40 8.75 16.68
N ARG A 344 -13.66 8.05 17.80
CA ARG A 344 -14.23 8.65 19.01
C ARG A 344 -13.20 9.33 19.90
N THR A 345 -11.95 8.87 19.88
CA THR A 345 -10.88 9.47 20.70
C THR A 345 -10.24 10.66 20.01
N GLU A 346 -9.90 10.54 18.73
CA GLU A 346 -9.11 11.55 18.00
C GLU A 346 -9.89 12.31 16.93
N GLY A 347 -11.17 11.94 16.68
CA GLY A 347 -11.95 12.56 15.60
C GLY A 347 -11.42 12.23 14.21
N ILE A 348 -10.70 11.11 14.06
CA ILE A 348 -10.09 10.67 12.80
C ILE A 348 -10.77 9.39 12.36
N ILE A 349 -11.40 9.40 11.18
CA ILE A 349 -12.00 8.22 10.57
C ILE A 349 -10.96 7.60 9.61
N PRO A 350 -10.26 6.52 10.03
CA PRO A 350 -9.25 5.89 9.19
C PRO A 350 -9.88 5.05 8.08
N ALA A 351 -9.16 4.83 6.98
CA ALA A 351 -9.50 3.78 6.05
C ALA A 351 -9.45 2.40 6.75
N LEU A 352 -10.23 1.43 6.26
CA LEU A 352 -10.25 0.07 6.82
C LEU A 352 -8.86 -0.58 6.81
N GLU A 353 -8.04 -0.28 5.80
CA GLU A 353 -6.64 -0.69 5.75
C GLU A 353 -5.88 -0.19 6.98
N SER A 354 -5.96 1.10 7.26
CA SER A 354 -5.26 1.73 8.39
C SER A 354 -5.80 1.26 9.74
N ALA A 355 -7.09 0.94 9.81
CA ALA A 355 -7.73 0.43 11.02
C ALA A 355 -7.08 -0.87 11.53
N HIS A 356 -6.58 -1.73 10.61
CA HIS A 356 -5.81 -2.93 11.01
C HIS A 356 -4.53 -2.55 11.77
N ALA A 357 -3.79 -1.54 11.29
CA ALA A 357 -2.57 -1.07 11.98
C ALA A 357 -2.91 -0.46 13.35
N ILE A 358 -4.02 0.27 13.46
CA ILE A 358 -4.51 0.81 14.74
C ILE A 358 -4.90 -0.34 15.68
N ALA A 359 -5.58 -1.39 15.19
CA ALA A 359 -5.97 -2.53 16.03
C ALA A 359 -4.76 -3.24 16.65
N GLN A 360 -3.70 -3.46 15.89
CA GLN A 360 -2.45 -4.00 16.43
C GLN A 360 -1.81 -3.04 17.43
N THR A 361 -1.88 -1.73 17.19
CA THR A 361 -1.38 -0.73 18.12
C THR A 361 -2.15 -0.71 19.44
N VAL A 362 -3.47 -0.87 19.37
CA VAL A 362 -4.35 -1.01 20.56
C VAL A 362 -3.97 -2.22 21.42
N LYS A 363 -3.58 -3.33 20.80
CA LYS A 363 -3.08 -4.52 21.53
C LYS A 363 -1.68 -4.29 22.11
N LEU A 364 -0.83 -3.59 21.39
CA LEU A 364 0.59 -3.43 21.74
C LEU A 364 0.82 -2.35 22.81
N ALA A 365 0.22 -1.17 22.65
CA ALA A 365 0.53 0.01 23.47
C ALA A 365 0.38 -0.23 24.98
N PRO A 366 -0.68 -0.89 25.49
CA PRO A 366 -0.84 -1.15 26.93
C PRO A 366 0.22 -2.07 27.54
N THR A 367 0.92 -2.85 26.70
CA THR A 367 1.97 -3.78 27.15
C THR A 367 3.34 -3.12 27.33
N LEU A 368 3.46 -1.86 26.92
CA LEU A 368 4.71 -1.12 26.88
C LEU A 368 4.77 -0.05 28.00
N ALA A 369 5.99 0.33 28.37
CA ALA A 369 6.21 1.43 29.31
C ALA A 369 5.79 2.78 28.66
N LYS A 370 5.43 3.76 29.51
CA LYS A 370 4.91 5.07 29.07
C LYS A 370 5.92 5.94 28.31
N ASP A 371 7.20 5.65 28.44
CA ASP A 371 8.27 6.32 27.70
C ASP A 371 8.52 5.72 26.31
N LYS A 372 7.87 4.60 25.99
CA LYS A 372 7.96 3.98 24.67
C LYS A 372 7.16 4.75 23.62
N ILE A 373 7.62 4.71 22.39
CA ILE A 373 7.05 5.46 21.26
C ILE A 373 6.68 4.49 20.14
N ILE A 374 5.42 4.58 19.71
CA ILE A 374 4.92 3.87 18.52
C ILE A 374 4.59 4.90 17.44
N VAL A 375 5.13 4.73 16.24
CA VAL A 375 4.72 5.47 15.04
C VAL A 375 3.88 4.56 14.17
N VAL A 376 2.66 4.98 13.85
CA VAL A 376 1.71 4.23 13.02
C VAL A 376 1.51 4.92 11.69
N SER A 377 1.61 4.18 10.59
CA SER A 377 1.25 4.69 9.26
C SER A 377 -0.28 4.74 9.12
N LEU A 378 -0.87 5.92 9.21
CA LEU A 378 -2.28 6.14 8.91
C LEU A 378 -2.42 6.35 7.40
N SER A 379 -2.41 5.26 6.66
CA SER A 379 -2.14 5.19 5.22
C SER A 379 -3.22 5.81 4.32
N GLY A 380 -4.45 5.98 4.85
CA GLY A 380 -5.57 6.57 4.11
C GLY A 380 -6.76 6.90 5.01
N ARG A 381 -7.67 7.72 4.48
CA ARG A 381 -8.90 8.15 5.16
C ARG A 381 -10.09 7.25 4.81
N GLY A 382 -11.04 7.18 5.74
CA GLY A 382 -12.18 6.26 5.69
C GLY A 382 -13.38 6.71 4.86
N ASP A 383 -13.35 7.89 4.24
CA ASP A 383 -14.51 8.41 3.47
C ASP A 383 -14.98 7.44 2.39
N LYS A 384 -14.06 6.67 1.80
CA LYS A 384 -14.37 5.65 0.80
C LYS A 384 -15.08 4.42 1.36
N ASP A 385 -14.98 4.18 2.66
CA ASP A 385 -15.41 2.95 3.33
C ASP A 385 -16.71 3.13 4.12
N VAL A 386 -17.28 4.34 4.14
CA VAL A 386 -18.44 4.71 4.98
C VAL A 386 -19.63 3.77 4.74
N GLU A 387 -19.93 3.40 3.49
CA GLU A 387 -21.03 2.47 3.17
C GLU A 387 -20.77 1.06 3.75
N THR A 388 -19.54 0.55 3.62
CA THR A 388 -19.12 -0.73 4.20
C THR A 388 -19.20 -0.69 5.73
N ILE A 389 -18.72 0.40 6.34
CA ILE A 389 -18.77 0.62 7.78
C ILE A 389 -20.22 0.66 8.26
N MET A 390 -21.11 1.41 7.61
CA MET A 390 -22.53 1.47 7.91
C MET A 390 -23.19 0.08 7.88
N SER A 391 -22.96 -0.68 6.83
CA SER A 391 -23.54 -2.01 6.66
C SER A 391 -23.11 -2.97 7.79
N LYS A 392 -21.86 -2.84 8.28
CA LYS A 392 -21.30 -3.69 9.34
C LYS A 392 -21.77 -3.27 10.73
N LEU A 393 -21.93 -1.97 10.98
CA LEU A 393 -22.38 -1.47 12.28
C LEU A 393 -23.90 -1.57 12.47
N GLY A 394 -24.63 -2.13 11.50
CA GLY A 394 -26.08 -2.29 11.63
C GLY A 394 -26.83 -0.97 11.53
N GLY A 395 -26.27 0.02 10.86
CA GLY A 395 -26.92 1.28 10.57
C GLY A 395 -28.08 1.11 9.59
N ALA A 396 -29.18 0.51 10.03
CA ALA A 396 -30.48 0.88 9.51
C ALA A 396 -30.66 2.35 9.87
N VAL A 397 -30.47 3.25 8.91
CA VAL A 397 -31.11 4.56 8.97
C VAL A 397 -32.60 4.21 9.05
N ASP A 398 -33.18 4.43 10.21
CA ASP A 398 -34.60 4.30 10.44
C ASP A 398 -35.26 5.27 9.45
N GLU A 399 -35.86 4.78 8.36
CA GLU A 399 -36.58 5.58 7.38
C GLU A 399 -37.91 6.12 7.93
N SER A 400 -37.98 6.29 9.24
CA SER A 400 -39.12 6.89 9.93
C SER A 400 -38.80 8.32 10.38
N HIS A 401 -38.67 9.24 9.40
CA HIS A 401 -39.00 10.66 9.62
C HIS A 401 -39.43 11.32 8.32
#